data_1edae6a569e4aa25e151b1fdbe77645c
#
_entry.id   1edae6a569e4aa25e151b1fdbe77645c
#
_cell.length_a   1.000
_cell.length_b   1.000
_cell.length_c   1.000
_cell.angle_alpha   90.00
_cell.angle_beta   90.00
_cell.angle_gamma   90.00
#
_symmetry.space_group_name_H-M   'P 1'
#
loop_
_entity.id
_entity.type
_entity.pdbx_description
1 polymer ?
#
loop_
_entity_poly.entity_id
_entity_poly.type
_entity_poly.pdbx_seq_one_letter_code
_entity_poly.pdbx_strand_id
1 'polypeptide(L)'
;MQTFNLSANIENGFAKGMQYIVTPNAQNVVNNLINGFKTGIHSYTIIGTYGTGKSSFLLALEADLDKKNRSKYLLNPKLLSECTEFEILNIVGDYADLSVLLGRKLNMEGASNSVLDELKAYYQRLAKENKFLLLVIDEFGKVLEHAAKNNPEQELYFLQKLAEFVNVPSRNILLITTLHQNFSSYAKSLNEEQRNEWTKVKGRFKELVFVEPVEQLLYLASCQRRGVHTAIEDEDTFRGIFSLGQTTKFLKDTLSYSTAKQLYPLDPFAAYVMTQAIQRYGQNERSLFSFLAAKGQGSLNEFKPQKCMTYNLGIVYDYIIYNFYSTLKDVHFDSTSWSVIHSTIVRAEGLNIWASQREMCDAIELVKAVGLLNLFGVASFHMTVKELACYAKDAMNISNAEHIINELIQVQLFRYAEYKQRVILFEGTDVNIEEEMIKAGNVVLNRSIMPMNCVYFLINALLL
;
A
#
# COMPACT_ATOMS: atom_id res chain seq x y z
N MET A 1 19.70 20.49 2.69
CA MET A 1 19.07 19.16 2.67
C MET A 1 17.65 19.31 3.17
N GLN A 2 16.67 19.11 2.32
CA GLN A 2 15.27 19.06 2.75
C GLN A 2 15.07 17.70 3.46
N THR A 3 14.82 17.75 4.76
CA THR A 3 14.55 16.55 5.55
C THR A 3 13.07 16.22 5.43
N PHE A 4 12.75 15.21 4.62
CA PHE A 4 11.45 14.53 4.75
C PHE A 4 11.48 13.72 6.06
N ASN A 5 10.53 13.94 6.95
CA ASN A 5 10.41 13.12 8.14
C ASN A 5 9.99 11.71 7.72
N LEU A 6 10.81 10.72 8.08
CA LEU A 6 10.55 9.30 7.80
C LEU A 6 9.34 8.75 8.57
N SER A 7 9.02 9.36 9.70
CA SER A 7 7.84 9.07 10.51
C SER A 7 7.26 10.41 10.99
N ALA A 8 6.04 10.71 10.57
CA ALA A 8 5.32 11.90 10.99
C ALA A 8 4.47 11.55 12.23
N ASN A 9 4.79 12.14 13.39
CA ASN A 9 3.97 12.07 14.59
C ASN A 9 3.19 13.37 14.73
N ILE A 10 1.85 13.27 14.75
CA ILE A 10 0.98 14.46 14.85
C ILE A 10 1.16 15.25 16.15
N GLU A 11 1.64 14.63 17.23
CA GLU A 11 1.89 15.34 18.50
C GLU A 11 3.06 16.31 18.42
N ASN A 12 4.02 16.07 17.52
CA ASN A 12 5.19 16.94 17.35
C ASN A 12 4.93 18.15 16.45
N GLY A 13 3.76 18.22 15.81
CA GLY A 13 3.38 19.28 14.90
C GLY A 13 4.20 19.30 13.59
N PHE A 14 3.95 20.30 12.77
CA PHE A 14 4.63 20.48 11.49
C PHE A 14 6.05 21.06 11.71
N ALA A 15 7.09 20.24 11.45
CA ALA A 15 8.47 20.66 11.69
C ALA A 15 8.89 21.86 10.80
N LYS A 16 9.70 22.78 11.34
CA LYS A 16 10.25 23.91 10.57
C LYS A 16 11.04 23.41 9.36
N GLY A 17 10.66 23.84 8.15
CA GLY A 17 11.29 23.43 6.91
C GLY A 17 10.69 22.17 6.26
N MET A 18 9.73 21.54 6.86
CA MET A 18 8.94 20.48 6.25
C MET A 18 8.11 21.05 5.11
N GLN A 19 8.13 20.40 3.96
CA GLN A 19 7.26 20.72 2.84
C GLN A 19 6.32 19.56 2.60
N TYR A 20 5.04 19.88 2.42
CA TYR A 20 4.05 18.90 2.00
C TYR A 20 3.81 19.03 0.49
N ILE A 21 3.89 17.91 -0.22
CA ILE A 21 3.58 17.85 -1.65
C ILE A 21 2.14 17.41 -1.77
N VAL A 22 1.30 18.31 -2.26
CA VAL A 22 -0.14 18.05 -2.44
C VAL A 22 -0.33 17.09 -3.61
N THR A 23 -0.94 15.96 -3.34
CA THR A 23 -1.34 15.00 -4.36
C THR A 23 -2.80 15.24 -4.77
N PRO A 24 -3.21 14.83 -5.99
CA PRO A 24 -4.61 14.88 -6.40
C PRO A 24 -5.54 14.12 -5.43
N ASN A 25 -5.09 12.99 -4.90
CA ASN A 25 -5.83 12.21 -3.92
C ASN A 25 -6.01 12.98 -2.60
N ALA A 26 -4.93 13.57 -2.06
CA ALA A 26 -5.00 14.40 -0.85
C ALA A 26 -5.97 15.58 -1.03
N GLN A 27 -5.93 16.25 -2.18
CA GLN A 27 -6.86 17.33 -2.50
C GLN A 27 -8.32 16.83 -2.58
N ASN A 28 -8.56 15.68 -3.17
CA ASN A 28 -9.90 15.07 -3.23
C ASN A 28 -10.42 14.72 -1.83
N VAL A 29 -9.58 14.22 -0.94
CA VAL A 29 -9.95 13.93 0.45
C VAL A 29 -10.37 15.21 1.16
N VAL A 30 -9.61 16.30 1.04
CA VAL A 30 -9.97 17.60 1.63
C VAL A 30 -11.29 18.13 1.06
N ASN A 31 -11.48 18.06 -0.25
CA ASN A 31 -12.72 18.49 -0.89
C ASN A 31 -13.92 17.69 -0.36
N ASN A 32 -13.75 16.38 -0.14
CA ASN A 32 -14.78 15.53 0.45
C ASN A 32 -15.06 15.87 1.92
N LEU A 33 -14.02 16.23 2.70
CA LEU A 33 -14.18 16.71 4.08
C LEU A 33 -15.00 18.01 4.12
N ILE A 34 -14.63 19.00 3.29
CA ILE A 34 -15.35 20.29 3.23
C ILE A 34 -16.80 20.11 2.81
N ASN A 35 -17.03 19.37 1.72
CA ASN A 35 -18.38 19.18 1.18
C ASN A 35 -19.27 18.40 2.15
N GLY A 36 -18.72 17.37 2.79
CA GLY A 36 -19.44 16.59 3.78
C GLY A 36 -19.73 17.40 5.04
N PHE A 37 -18.80 18.20 5.53
CA PHE A 37 -19.00 19.08 6.67
C PHE A 37 -20.19 20.04 6.42
N LYS A 38 -20.25 20.65 5.24
CA LYS A 38 -21.36 21.54 4.84
C LYS A 38 -22.71 20.81 4.76
N THR A 39 -22.70 19.49 4.59
CA THR A 39 -23.94 18.67 4.56
C THR A 39 -24.22 17.98 5.89
N GLY A 40 -23.52 18.35 6.97
CA GLY A 40 -23.76 17.85 8.33
C GLY A 40 -23.02 16.56 8.70
N ILE A 41 -22.03 16.15 7.91
CA ILE A 41 -21.16 15.03 8.25
C ILE A 41 -19.88 15.58 8.89
N HIS A 42 -19.72 15.35 10.20
CA HIS A 42 -18.63 15.93 10.97
C HIS A 42 -17.66 14.87 11.51
N SER A 43 -17.89 13.58 11.27
CA SER A 43 -16.99 12.50 11.70
C SER A 43 -16.53 11.67 10.50
N TYR A 44 -15.22 11.54 10.36
CA TYR A 44 -14.55 10.88 9.24
C TYR A 44 -13.53 9.88 9.70
N THR A 45 -13.36 8.84 8.90
CA THR A 45 -12.28 7.87 9.04
C THR A 45 -11.47 7.83 7.75
N ILE A 46 -10.20 8.21 7.81
CA ILE A 46 -9.27 8.16 6.69
C ILE A 46 -8.59 6.78 6.70
N ILE A 47 -8.85 5.98 5.66
CA ILE A 47 -8.36 4.61 5.54
C ILE A 47 -7.25 4.55 4.50
N GLY A 48 -6.10 4.02 4.86
CA GLY A 48 -4.98 3.78 3.93
C GLY A 48 -3.89 2.96 4.60
N THR A 49 -3.20 2.13 3.83
CA THR A 49 -2.12 1.29 4.35
C THR A 49 -1.01 2.08 5.04
N TYR A 50 -0.13 1.41 5.76
CA TYR A 50 1.03 2.06 6.37
C TYR A 50 1.90 2.74 5.31
N GLY A 51 2.53 3.86 5.67
CA GLY A 51 3.44 4.60 4.78
C GLY A 51 2.78 5.37 3.63
N THR A 52 1.45 5.44 3.54
CA THR A 52 0.74 6.22 2.50
C THR A 52 0.71 7.74 2.76
N GLY A 53 1.23 8.20 3.90
CA GLY A 53 1.32 9.63 4.21
C GLY A 53 0.11 10.21 4.95
N LYS A 54 -0.76 9.39 5.59
CA LYS A 54 -1.92 9.86 6.35
C LYS A 54 -1.56 10.88 7.44
N SER A 55 -0.58 10.56 8.29
CA SER A 55 -0.14 11.47 9.36
C SER A 55 0.47 12.75 8.80
N SER A 56 1.22 12.68 7.69
CA SER A 56 1.74 13.86 7.00
C SER A 56 0.62 14.73 6.41
N PHE A 57 -0.44 14.09 5.89
CA PHE A 57 -1.65 14.77 5.43
C PHE A 57 -2.35 15.50 6.58
N LEU A 58 -2.52 14.85 7.74
CA LEU A 58 -3.11 15.48 8.92
C LEU A 58 -2.30 16.69 9.37
N LEU A 59 -0.97 16.56 9.47
CA LEU A 59 -0.09 17.66 9.81
C LEU A 59 -0.19 18.84 8.82
N ALA A 60 -0.28 18.56 7.53
CA ALA A 60 -0.45 19.61 6.51
C ALA A 60 -1.82 20.30 6.63
N LEU A 61 -2.87 19.53 6.93
CA LEU A 61 -4.21 20.07 7.19
C LEU A 61 -4.23 20.97 8.43
N GLU A 62 -3.60 20.53 9.51
CA GLU A 62 -3.46 21.28 10.76
C GLU A 62 -2.65 22.57 10.55
N ALA A 63 -1.56 22.48 9.77
CA ALA A 63 -0.76 23.64 9.43
C ALA A 63 -1.54 24.70 8.65
N ASP A 64 -2.47 24.29 7.78
CA ASP A 64 -3.34 25.21 7.05
C ASP A 64 -4.39 25.91 7.95
N LEU A 65 -4.76 25.28 9.05
CA LEU A 65 -5.69 25.81 10.04
C LEU A 65 -5.00 26.73 11.07
N ASP A 66 -3.67 26.63 11.23
CA ASP A 66 -2.90 27.52 12.11
C ASP A 66 -2.77 28.93 11.50
N LYS A 67 -3.30 29.94 12.17
CA LYS A 67 -3.18 31.35 11.76
C LYS A 67 -1.74 31.84 11.58
N LYS A 68 -0.79 31.25 12.31
CA LYS A 68 0.62 31.63 12.27
C LYS A 68 1.34 31.09 11.05
N ASN A 69 0.78 30.05 10.43
CA ASN A 69 1.36 29.44 9.23
C ASN A 69 0.94 30.23 7.98
N ARG A 70 1.94 30.69 7.22
CA ARG A 70 1.72 31.41 5.96
C ARG A 70 1.57 30.48 4.75
N SER A 71 2.05 29.26 4.88
CA SER A 71 1.98 28.25 3.81
C SER A 71 0.60 27.58 3.86
N LYS A 72 -0.09 27.56 2.72
CA LYS A 72 -1.35 26.84 2.57
C LYS A 72 -1.13 25.73 1.56
N TYR A 73 -1.29 24.50 2.00
CA TYR A 73 -1.06 23.30 1.21
C TYR A 73 -2.37 22.79 0.60
N LEU A 74 -3.34 22.46 1.44
CA LEU A 74 -4.52 21.68 1.11
C LEU A 74 -5.82 22.50 1.20
N LEU A 75 -5.92 23.40 2.18
CA LEU A 75 -7.16 23.98 2.61
C LEU A 75 -7.06 25.49 2.82
N ASN A 76 -8.05 26.23 2.30
CA ASN A 76 -8.35 27.57 2.83
C ASN A 76 -9.34 27.42 4.00
N PRO A 77 -8.97 27.79 5.24
CA PRO A 77 -9.83 27.63 6.42
C PRO A 77 -11.24 28.20 6.28
N LYS A 78 -11.39 29.29 5.54
CA LYS A 78 -12.70 29.94 5.27
C LYS A 78 -13.67 29.05 4.47
N LEU A 79 -13.16 28.03 3.77
CA LEU A 79 -14.01 27.06 3.06
C LEU A 79 -14.66 26.05 4.01
N LEU A 80 -14.03 25.83 5.17
CA LEU A 80 -14.53 24.92 6.19
C LEU A 80 -15.48 25.63 7.15
N SER A 81 -15.07 26.76 7.72
CA SER A 81 -15.87 27.51 8.69
C SER A 81 -15.51 29.01 8.69
N GLU A 82 -16.46 29.83 9.14
CA GLU A 82 -16.25 31.27 9.38
C GLU A 82 -15.69 31.57 10.77
N CYS A 83 -15.37 30.55 11.55
CA CYS A 83 -14.73 30.72 12.86
C CYS A 83 -13.41 31.49 12.75
N THR A 84 -13.10 32.27 13.77
CA THR A 84 -11.90 33.13 13.79
C THR A 84 -10.62 32.35 14.05
N GLU A 85 -10.72 31.26 14.78
CA GLU A 85 -9.60 30.38 15.18
C GLU A 85 -9.98 28.91 15.17
N PHE A 86 -8.96 28.07 15.00
CA PHE A 86 -9.08 26.64 15.02
C PHE A 86 -8.28 26.10 16.20
N GLU A 87 -8.95 25.37 17.07
CA GLU A 87 -8.34 24.63 18.17
C GLU A 87 -8.17 23.19 17.75
N ILE A 88 -6.97 22.64 17.87
CA ILE A 88 -6.63 21.30 17.41
C ILE A 88 -6.32 20.43 18.61
N LEU A 89 -7.08 19.34 18.76
CA LEU A 89 -6.88 18.35 19.82
C LEU A 89 -6.40 17.04 19.18
N ASN A 90 -5.07 16.80 19.24
CA ASN A 90 -4.44 15.62 18.68
C ASN A 90 -4.31 14.50 19.69
N ILE A 91 -4.72 13.30 19.30
CA ILE A 91 -4.57 12.05 20.04
C ILE A 91 -3.88 11.04 19.13
N VAL A 92 -2.81 10.43 19.60
CA VAL A 92 -2.23 9.25 18.97
C VAL A 92 -2.84 8.02 19.64
N GLY A 93 -3.48 7.16 18.85
CA GLY A 93 -4.10 5.93 19.33
C GLY A 93 -3.05 4.98 19.91
N ASP A 94 -3.39 4.41 21.04
CA ASP A 94 -2.63 3.39 21.73
C ASP A 94 -3.55 2.21 22.07
N TYR A 95 -2.97 1.12 22.57
CA TYR A 95 -3.73 -0.05 23.02
C TYR A 95 -4.38 0.23 24.38
N ALA A 96 -5.37 1.10 24.36
CA ALA A 96 -6.12 1.59 25.51
C ALA A 96 -7.51 2.09 25.09
N ASP A 97 -8.41 2.27 26.05
CA ASP A 97 -9.72 2.85 25.82
C ASP A 97 -9.62 4.30 25.33
N LEU A 98 -10.43 4.69 24.35
CA LEU A 98 -10.45 6.06 23.83
C LEU A 98 -10.80 7.08 24.91
N SER A 99 -11.69 6.73 25.82
CA SER A 99 -12.05 7.58 26.96
C SER A 99 -10.83 7.91 27.83
N VAL A 100 -9.95 6.94 28.04
CA VAL A 100 -8.70 7.16 28.82
C VAL A 100 -7.75 8.08 28.07
N LEU A 101 -7.55 7.86 26.77
CA LEU A 101 -6.67 8.70 25.94
C LEU A 101 -7.20 10.15 25.86
N LEU A 102 -8.49 10.32 25.64
CA LEU A 102 -9.13 11.62 25.60
C LEU A 102 -9.10 12.32 26.98
N GLY A 103 -9.34 11.57 28.05
CA GLY A 103 -9.25 12.08 29.42
C GLY A 103 -7.87 12.64 29.75
N ARG A 104 -6.80 11.90 29.41
CA ARG A 104 -5.40 12.39 29.56
C ARG A 104 -5.18 13.70 28.80
N LYS A 105 -5.72 13.81 27.57
CA LYS A 105 -5.57 15.02 26.76
C LYS A 105 -6.34 16.22 27.32
N LEU A 106 -7.46 15.97 27.98
CA LEU A 106 -8.26 16.99 28.68
C LEU A 106 -7.77 17.22 30.13
N ASN A 107 -6.68 16.60 30.57
CA ASN A 107 -6.15 16.61 31.94
C ASN A 107 -7.17 16.11 32.99
N MET A 108 -7.87 15.04 32.65
CA MET A 108 -8.87 14.40 33.51
C MET A 108 -8.58 12.91 33.71
N GLU A 109 -8.85 12.44 34.93
CA GLU A 109 -9.00 11.02 35.23
C GLU A 109 -10.44 10.76 35.65
N GLY A 110 -11.09 9.76 35.06
CA GLY A 110 -12.47 9.46 35.42
C GLY A 110 -13.18 8.47 34.50
N ALA A 111 -14.46 8.19 34.81
CA ALA A 111 -15.31 7.32 34.01
C ALA A 111 -15.59 7.93 32.63
N SER A 112 -15.82 7.09 31.62
CA SER A 112 -16.05 7.47 30.22
C SER A 112 -17.10 8.57 30.01
N ASN A 113 -18.20 8.53 30.79
CA ASN A 113 -19.26 9.55 30.72
C ASN A 113 -18.78 10.92 31.17
N SER A 114 -17.96 11.00 32.23
CA SER A 114 -17.42 12.28 32.71
C SER A 114 -16.43 12.89 31.73
N VAL A 115 -15.66 12.07 31.01
CA VAL A 115 -14.74 12.50 29.96
C VAL A 115 -15.50 13.10 28.77
N LEU A 116 -16.61 12.49 28.36
CA LEU A 116 -17.46 13.03 27.30
C LEU A 116 -18.11 14.34 27.71
N ASP A 117 -18.56 14.47 28.94
CA ASP A 117 -19.19 15.70 29.44
C ASP A 117 -18.16 16.84 29.56
N GLU A 118 -16.94 16.56 29.92
CA GLU A 118 -15.86 17.55 29.87
C GLU A 118 -15.50 17.95 28.45
N LEU A 119 -15.46 17.02 27.50
CA LEU A 119 -15.29 17.38 26.07
C LEU A 119 -16.41 18.32 25.61
N LYS A 120 -17.65 18.06 26.02
CA LYS A 120 -18.78 18.96 25.71
C LYS A 120 -18.59 20.33 26.34
N ALA A 121 -18.16 20.39 27.60
CA ALA A 121 -17.87 21.64 28.31
C ALA A 121 -16.71 22.40 27.64
N TYR A 122 -15.67 21.67 27.28
CA TYR A 122 -14.54 22.22 26.51
C TYR A 122 -14.99 22.85 25.19
N TYR A 123 -15.78 22.10 24.39
CA TYR A 123 -16.35 22.62 23.16
C TYR A 123 -17.23 23.85 23.39
N GLN A 124 -18.07 23.87 24.44
CA GLN A 124 -18.91 25.02 24.75
C GLN A 124 -18.11 26.29 25.06
N ARG A 125 -16.96 26.16 25.71
CA ARG A 125 -16.01 27.28 25.92
C ARG A 125 -15.50 27.82 24.57
N LEU A 126 -15.02 26.92 23.71
CA LEU A 126 -14.53 27.28 22.38
C LEU A 126 -15.63 27.93 21.50
N ALA A 127 -16.81 27.40 21.52
CA ALA A 127 -17.96 27.94 20.77
C ALA A 127 -18.33 29.38 21.20
N LYS A 128 -18.23 29.71 22.49
CA LYS A 128 -18.45 31.09 23.00
C LYS A 128 -17.35 32.05 22.48
N GLU A 129 -16.15 31.56 22.22
CA GLU A 129 -15.03 32.32 21.66
C GLU A 129 -15.02 32.33 20.12
N ASN A 130 -16.07 31.79 19.48
CA ASN A 130 -16.14 31.61 18.02
C ASN A 130 -14.97 30.85 17.44
N LYS A 131 -14.54 29.81 18.14
CA LYS A 131 -13.46 28.90 17.72
C LYS A 131 -14.03 27.59 17.17
N PHE A 132 -13.34 27.02 16.21
CA PHE A 132 -13.62 25.70 15.64
C PHE A 132 -12.79 24.63 16.35
N LEU A 133 -13.36 23.47 16.67
CA LEU A 133 -12.63 22.35 17.24
C LEU A 133 -12.34 21.29 16.17
N LEU A 134 -11.06 21.02 15.91
CA LEU A 134 -10.61 19.86 15.16
C LEU A 134 -10.12 18.79 16.14
N LEU A 135 -10.81 17.66 16.22
CA LEU A 135 -10.40 16.49 16.99
C LEU A 135 -9.79 15.46 16.03
N VAL A 136 -8.52 15.13 16.22
CA VAL A 136 -7.78 14.18 15.39
C VAL A 136 -7.36 12.99 16.23
N ILE A 137 -7.65 11.78 15.75
CA ILE A 137 -7.20 10.53 16.37
C ILE A 137 -6.41 9.76 15.31
N ASP A 138 -5.09 9.90 15.33
CA ASP A 138 -4.21 9.12 14.47
C ASP A 138 -3.99 7.72 15.06
N GLU A 139 -3.70 6.72 14.23
CA GLU A 139 -3.57 5.31 14.64
C GLU A 139 -4.77 4.75 15.43
N PHE A 140 -5.97 5.20 15.10
CA PHE A 140 -7.22 4.79 15.76
C PHE A 140 -7.44 3.27 15.76
N GLY A 141 -6.81 2.53 14.85
CA GLY A 141 -6.85 1.07 14.79
C GLY A 141 -6.43 0.38 16.08
N LYS A 142 -5.43 0.93 16.81
CA LYS A 142 -5.00 0.38 18.10
C LYS A 142 -6.09 0.44 19.16
N VAL A 143 -6.84 1.54 19.19
CA VAL A 143 -8.01 1.70 20.08
C VAL A 143 -9.10 0.67 19.72
N LEU A 144 -9.37 0.48 18.44
CA LEU A 144 -10.35 -0.50 17.97
C LEU A 144 -9.93 -1.93 18.29
N GLU A 145 -8.64 -2.26 18.18
CA GLU A 145 -8.10 -3.57 18.57
C GLU A 145 -8.23 -3.82 20.07
N HIS A 146 -7.98 -2.80 20.88
CA HIS A 146 -8.20 -2.87 22.32
C HIS A 146 -9.67 -3.09 22.64
N ALA A 147 -10.55 -2.28 22.07
CA ALA A 147 -11.99 -2.38 22.23
C ALA A 147 -12.55 -3.76 21.88
N ALA A 148 -12.12 -4.34 20.76
CA ALA A 148 -12.58 -5.65 20.31
C ALA A 148 -12.18 -6.80 21.26
N LYS A 149 -11.09 -6.65 22.03
CA LYS A 149 -10.57 -7.71 22.92
C LYS A 149 -10.97 -7.54 24.37
N ASN A 150 -11.21 -6.33 24.84
CA ASN A 150 -11.41 -6.06 26.27
C ASN A 150 -12.89 -5.75 26.59
N ASN A 151 -13.39 -4.58 26.25
CA ASN A 151 -14.75 -4.14 26.60
C ASN A 151 -15.49 -3.59 25.36
N PRO A 152 -15.84 -4.42 24.36
CA PRO A 152 -16.38 -3.94 23.10
C PRO A 152 -17.66 -3.12 23.27
N GLU A 153 -18.54 -3.49 24.18
CA GLU A 153 -19.83 -2.80 24.36
C GLU A 153 -19.65 -1.39 24.95
N GLN A 154 -18.80 -1.23 25.94
CA GLN A 154 -18.54 0.05 26.60
C GLN A 154 -17.84 1.01 25.66
N GLU A 155 -16.82 0.55 24.93
CA GLU A 155 -16.09 1.38 23.99
C GLU A 155 -16.93 1.75 22.76
N LEU A 156 -17.72 0.82 22.23
CA LEU A 156 -18.63 1.10 21.14
C LEU A 156 -19.69 2.15 21.55
N TYR A 157 -20.21 2.04 22.76
CA TYR A 157 -21.15 3.02 23.29
C TYR A 157 -20.49 4.41 23.42
N PHE A 158 -19.25 4.48 23.92
CA PHE A 158 -18.51 5.73 24.00
C PHE A 158 -18.29 6.36 22.62
N LEU A 159 -17.82 5.56 21.64
CA LEU A 159 -17.62 5.98 20.26
C LEU A 159 -18.91 6.47 19.61
N GLN A 160 -20.01 5.75 19.85
CA GLN A 160 -21.32 6.15 19.38
C GLN A 160 -21.72 7.53 19.93
N LYS A 161 -21.59 7.74 21.25
CA LYS A 161 -21.92 9.01 21.91
C LYS A 161 -21.03 10.15 21.46
N LEU A 162 -19.75 9.89 21.25
CA LEU A 162 -18.81 10.85 20.68
C LEU A 162 -19.23 11.26 19.26
N ALA A 163 -19.51 10.29 18.38
CA ALA A 163 -19.95 10.57 17.03
C ALA A 163 -21.31 11.31 16.98
N GLU A 164 -22.26 10.94 17.83
CA GLU A 164 -23.53 11.66 17.99
C GLU A 164 -23.34 13.10 18.45
N PHE A 165 -22.38 13.32 19.36
CA PHE A 165 -22.04 14.67 19.80
C PHE A 165 -21.42 15.49 18.66
N VAL A 166 -20.53 14.90 17.88
CA VAL A 166 -19.81 15.59 16.79
C VAL A 166 -20.74 15.88 15.60
N ASN A 167 -21.57 14.90 15.17
CA ASN A 167 -22.41 14.98 13.98
C ASN A 167 -23.68 15.84 14.16
N VAL A 168 -23.58 16.94 14.88
CA VAL A 168 -24.66 17.94 14.97
C VAL A 168 -24.35 19.09 14.01
N PRO A 169 -25.18 19.32 12.95
CA PRO A 169 -24.86 20.28 11.87
C PRO A 169 -24.55 21.71 12.32
N SER A 170 -25.09 22.13 13.46
CA SER A 170 -24.87 23.48 14.00
C SER A 170 -23.55 23.63 14.76
N ARG A 171 -22.79 22.58 14.92
CA ARG A 171 -21.52 22.61 15.68
C ARG A 171 -20.31 22.81 14.78
N ASN A 172 -19.44 23.71 15.20
CA ASN A 172 -18.13 23.94 14.59
C ASN A 172 -17.11 22.95 15.17
N ILE A 173 -17.33 21.66 14.93
CA ILE A 173 -16.46 20.57 15.36
C ILE A 173 -16.30 19.56 14.23
N LEU A 174 -15.09 19.06 14.02
CA LEU A 174 -14.77 18.03 13.06
C LEU A 174 -13.92 16.96 13.74
N LEU A 175 -14.33 15.70 13.60
CA LEU A 175 -13.58 14.52 14.06
C LEU A 175 -12.98 13.80 12.87
N ILE A 176 -11.66 13.62 12.89
CA ILE A 176 -10.92 12.83 11.90
C ILE A 176 -10.17 11.72 12.61
N THR A 177 -10.41 10.48 12.18
CA THR A 177 -9.67 9.31 12.65
C THR A 177 -8.87 8.71 11.51
N THR A 178 -7.77 8.00 11.77
CA THR A 178 -7.04 7.25 10.74
C THR A 178 -7.02 5.76 11.03
N LEU A 179 -7.16 4.97 9.97
CA LEU A 179 -7.05 3.52 10.01
C LEU A 179 -6.10 3.01 8.91
N HIS A 180 -5.45 1.88 9.16
CA HIS A 180 -4.64 1.21 8.14
C HIS A 180 -5.41 0.12 7.39
N GLN A 181 -6.57 -0.30 7.89
CA GLN A 181 -7.52 -1.21 7.25
C GLN A 181 -8.95 -0.74 7.49
N ASN A 182 -9.94 -1.33 6.81
CA ASN A 182 -11.32 -0.93 6.99
C ASN A 182 -11.81 -1.21 8.42
N PHE A 183 -12.78 -0.41 8.88
CA PHE A 183 -13.33 -0.48 10.23
C PHE A 183 -13.86 -1.88 10.61
N SER A 184 -14.44 -2.59 9.65
CA SER A 184 -14.99 -3.93 9.86
C SER A 184 -13.91 -5.01 10.09
N SER A 185 -12.69 -4.77 9.63
CA SER A 185 -11.57 -5.72 9.82
C SER A 185 -11.19 -5.92 11.29
N TYR A 186 -11.46 -4.92 12.13
CA TYR A 186 -11.20 -4.99 13.57
C TYR A 186 -12.26 -5.80 14.34
N ALA A 187 -13.42 -6.06 13.72
CA ALA A 187 -14.54 -6.78 14.32
C ALA A 187 -14.50 -8.30 14.10
N LYS A 188 -13.44 -8.87 13.51
CA LYS A 188 -13.39 -10.29 13.13
C LYS A 188 -13.53 -11.25 14.30
N SER A 189 -13.02 -10.90 15.48
CA SER A 189 -13.06 -11.70 16.71
C SER A 189 -14.36 -11.56 17.49
N LEU A 190 -15.26 -10.64 17.13
CA LEU A 190 -16.49 -10.35 17.83
C LEU A 190 -17.59 -11.35 17.46
N ASN A 191 -18.55 -11.56 18.38
CA ASN A 191 -19.77 -12.31 18.11
C ASN A 191 -20.74 -11.52 17.21
N GLU A 192 -21.85 -12.12 16.80
CA GLU A 192 -22.79 -11.52 15.83
C GLU A 192 -23.45 -10.23 16.38
N GLU A 193 -23.86 -10.23 17.64
CA GLU A 193 -24.50 -9.07 18.28
C GLU A 193 -23.51 -7.89 18.36
N GLN A 194 -22.29 -8.15 18.79
CA GLN A 194 -21.23 -7.16 18.86
C GLN A 194 -20.84 -6.62 17.47
N ARG A 195 -20.81 -7.47 16.43
CA ARG A 195 -20.58 -7.01 15.04
C ARG A 195 -21.71 -6.09 14.54
N ASN A 196 -22.94 -6.35 14.94
CA ASN A 196 -24.06 -5.49 14.58
C ASN A 196 -23.94 -4.10 15.22
N GLU A 197 -23.57 -4.04 16.51
CA GLU A 197 -23.28 -2.76 17.18
C GLU A 197 -22.07 -2.04 16.55
N TRP A 198 -21.01 -2.79 16.22
CA TRP A 198 -19.85 -2.28 15.49
C TRP A 198 -20.23 -1.61 14.16
N THR A 199 -21.12 -2.26 13.42
CA THR A 199 -21.63 -1.75 12.15
C THR A 199 -22.44 -0.46 12.33
N LYS A 200 -23.20 -0.34 13.40
CA LYS A 200 -23.94 0.90 13.74
C LYS A 200 -22.98 2.06 14.04
N VAL A 201 -21.91 1.81 14.80
CA VAL A 201 -20.88 2.80 15.11
C VAL A 201 -20.14 3.20 13.84
N LYS A 202 -19.72 2.21 13.01
CA LYS A 202 -19.12 2.45 11.70
C LYS A 202 -19.97 3.39 10.84
N GLY A 203 -21.29 3.18 10.81
CA GLY A 203 -22.23 3.98 10.01
C GLY A 203 -22.28 5.48 10.40
N ARG A 204 -21.75 5.86 11.55
CA ARG A 204 -21.64 7.25 11.98
C ARG A 204 -20.43 7.98 11.44
N PHE A 205 -19.43 7.22 10.96
CA PHE A 205 -18.18 7.75 10.38
C PHE A 205 -18.22 7.62 8.88
N LYS A 206 -17.93 8.70 8.17
CA LYS A 206 -17.74 8.65 6.72
C LYS A 206 -16.32 8.18 6.41
N GLU A 207 -16.21 7.03 5.75
CA GLU A 207 -14.92 6.49 5.31
C GLU A 207 -14.41 7.25 4.08
N LEU A 208 -13.15 7.66 4.13
CA LEU A 208 -12.40 8.27 3.03
C LEU A 208 -11.15 7.44 2.77
N VAL A 209 -11.00 6.95 1.54
CA VAL A 209 -9.85 6.14 1.16
C VAL A 209 -8.67 7.05 0.82
N PHE A 210 -7.53 6.82 1.47
CA PHE A 210 -6.29 7.54 1.27
C PHE A 210 -5.22 6.59 0.73
N VAL A 211 -5.29 6.31 -0.56
CA VAL A 211 -4.38 5.42 -1.28
C VAL A 211 -3.81 6.18 -2.46
N GLU A 212 -2.49 6.33 -2.46
CA GLU A 212 -1.79 6.94 -3.58
C GLU A 212 -1.47 5.89 -4.65
N PRO A 213 -1.68 6.19 -5.94
CA PRO A 213 -1.20 5.34 -7.02
C PRO A 213 0.31 5.14 -6.95
N VAL A 214 0.80 4.01 -7.45
CA VAL A 214 2.24 3.67 -7.46
C VAL A 214 3.06 4.79 -8.11
N GLU A 215 2.59 5.33 -9.22
CA GLU A 215 3.26 6.40 -9.98
C GLU A 215 3.39 7.68 -9.14
N GLN A 216 2.37 7.98 -8.33
CA GLN A 216 2.40 9.15 -7.44
C GLN A 216 3.39 8.95 -6.29
N LEU A 217 3.45 7.74 -5.72
CA LEU A 217 4.45 7.42 -4.70
C LEU A 217 5.87 7.48 -5.26
N LEU A 218 6.09 6.98 -6.47
CA LEU A 218 7.39 7.09 -7.15
C LEU A 218 7.76 8.55 -7.43
N TYR A 219 6.79 9.39 -7.81
CA TYR A 219 7.02 10.82 -7.95
C TYR A 219 7.42 11.47 -6.63
N LEU A 220 6.71 11.20 -5.53
CA LEU A 220 7.07 11.69 -4.20
C LEU A 220 8.46 11.21 -3.77
N ALA A 221 8.78 9.94 -4.02
CA ALA A 221 10.10 9.35 -3.78
C ALA A 221 11.20 10.05 -4.58
N SER A 222 10.95 10.36 -5.86
CA SER A 222 11.88 11.12 -6.70
C SER A 222 12.12 12.54 -6.17
N CYS A 223 11.09 13.20 -5.64
CA CYS A 223 11.21 14.51 -5.01
C CYS A 223 12.11 14.46 -3.76
N GLN A 224 12.02 13.39 -2.96
CA GLN A 224 12.89 13.20 -1.80
C GLN A 224 14.36 13.01 -2.18
N ARG A 225 14.64 12.36 -3.32
CA ARG A 225 16.00 12.13 -3.81
C ARG A 225 16.57 13.32 -4.60
N ARG A 226 15.87 14.44 -4.71
CA ARG A 226 16.40 15.66 -5.33
C ARG A 226 17.68 16.12 -4.63
N GLY A 227 18.77 16.21 -5.39
CA GLY A 227 20.10 16.52 -4.87
C GLY A 227 20.98 15.33 -4.52
N VAL A 228 20.45 14.12 -4.58
CA VAL A 228 21.25 12.88 -4.57
C VAL A 228 21.53 12.53 -6.03
N HIS A 229 22.68 12.92 -6.56
CA HIS A 229 23.05 12.63 -7.94
C HIS A 229 23.91 11.36 -7.96
N THR A 230 23.32 10.24 -8.31
CA THR A 230 24.07 9.08 -8.78
C THR A 230 24.17 9.20 -10.31
N ALA A 231 25.38 9.38 -10.84
CA ALA A 231 25.58 9.44 -12.29
C ALA A 231 25.07 8.12 -12.91
N ILE A 232 24.28 8.22 -13.97
CA ILE A 232 23.87 7.05 -14.75
C ILE A 232 25.05 6.69 -15.65
N GLU A 233 25.59 5.49 -15.51
CA GLU A 233 26.76 5.06 -16.28
C GLU A 233 26.43 4.88 -17.77
N ASP A 234 25.21 4.41 -18.07
CA ASP A 234 24.70 4.21 -19.44
C ASP A 234 23.25 4.67 -19.51
N GLU A 235 23.05 5.93 -19.90
CA GLU A 235 21.71 6.53 -19.95
C GLU A 235 20.83 5.92 -21.06
N ASP A 236 21.43 5.47 -22.15
CA ASP A 236 20.68 4.89 -23.26
C ASP A 236 20.14 3.51 -22.88
N THR A 237 20.93 2.69 -22.22
CA THR A 237 20.48 1.40 -21.66
C THR A 237 19.40 1.61 -20.61
N PHE A 238 19.55 2.56 -19.69
CA PHE A 238 18.51 2.84 -18.68
C PHE A 238 17.21 3.35 -19.30
N ARG A 239 17.30 4.18 -20.34
CA ARG A 239 16.14 4.64 -21.13
C ARG A 239 15.49 3.46 -21.86
N GLY A 240 16.27 2.51 -22.38
CA GLY A 240 15.79 1.27 -22.98
C GLY A 240 14.94 0.45 -22.00
N ILE A 241 15.42 0.25 -20.76
CA ILE A 241 14.69 -0.45 -19.70
C ILE A 241 13.36 0.26 -19.40
N PHE A 242 13.37 1.59 -19.30
CA PHE A 242 12.13 2.37 -19.07
C PHE A 242 11.13 2.21 -20.22
N SER A 243 11.59 2.34 -21.47
CA SER A 243 10.75 2.17 -22.67
C SER A 243 10.18 0.76 -22.76
N LEU A 244 10.98 -0.26 -22.42
CA LEU A 244 10.54 -1.65 -22.37
C LEU A 244 9.39 -1.81 -21.34
N GLY A 245 9.50 -1.19 -20.18
CA GLY A 245 8.46 -1.23 -19.16
C GLY A 245 7.14 -0.60 -19.62
N GLN A 246 7.18 0.47 -20.41
CA GLN A 246 5.99 1.07 -21.01
C GLN A 246 5.42 0.23 -22.16
N THR A 247 6.28 -0.25 -23.06
CA THR A 247 5.87 -1.08 -24.19
C THR A 247 5.18 -2.36 -23.74
N THR A 248 5.72 -3.02 -22.72
CA THR A 248 5.17 -4.24 -22.11
C THR A 248 3.95 -3.99 -21.23
N LYS A 249 3.54 -2.72 -21.04
CA LYS A 249 2.45 -2.30 -20.15
C LYS A 249 2.62 -2.71 -18.70
N PHE A 250 3.86 -2.95 -18.28
CA PHE A 250 4.20 -3.13 -16.86
C PHE A 250 4.20 -1.80 -16.14
N LEU A 251 4.78 -0.77 -16.74
CA LEU A 251 4.72 0.61 -16.27
C LEU A 251 3.57 1.34 -16.94
N LYS A 252 2.86 2.15 -16.18
CA LYS A 252 1.81 3.01 -16.74
C LYS A 252 2.40 4.24 -17.43
N ASP A 253 1.70 4.73 -18.45
CA ASP A 253 2.09 5.92 -19.23
C ASP A 253 2.21 7.20 -18.37
N THR A 254 1.54 7.22 -17.21
CA THR A 254 1.60 8.33 -16.26
C THR A 254 2.93 8.43 -15.51
N LEU A 255 3.75 7.37 -15.51
CA LEU A 255 5.10 7.44 -14.96
C LEU A 255 6.05 8.13 -15.96
N SER A 256 6.67 9.23 -15.55
CA SER A 256 7.60 9.95 -16.40
C SER A 256 9.02 9.40 -16.31
N TYR A 257 9.77 9.46 -17.42
CA TYR A 257 11.19 9.10 -17.43
C TYR A 257 12.02 9.92 -16.42
N SER A 258 11.70 11.20 -16.25
CA SER A 258 12.39 12.06 -15.28
C SER A 258 12.23 11.56 -13.85
N THR A 259 11.07 11.01 -13.50
CA THR A 259 10.83 10.37 -12.20
C THR A 259 11.70 9.12 -12.03
N ALA A 260 11.70 8.23 -13.03
CA ALA A 260 12.52 7.02 -13.00
C ALA A 260 14.02 7.34 -12.93
N LYS A 261 14.49 8.31 -13.73
CA LYS A 261 15.88 8.79 -13.73
C LYS A 261 16.34 9.27 -12.36
N GLN A 262 15.49 9.98 -11.62
CA GLN A 262 15.80 10.49 -10.29
C GLN A 262 15.92 9.37 -9.23
N LEU A 263 15.33 8.20 -9.48
CA LEU A 263 15.37 7.04 -8.59
C LEU A 263 16.57 6.11 -8.87
N TYR A 264 17.35 6.37 -9.94
CA TYR A 264 18.54 5.59 -10.22
C TYR A 264 19.46 5.47 -8.97
N PRO A 265 20.07 4.30 -8.68
CA PRO A 265 20.23 3.10 -9.51
C PRO A 265 19.08 2.08 -9.47
N LEU A 266 17.96 2.39 -8.84
CA LEU A 266 16.78 1.55 -8.84
C LEU A 266 16.16 1.56 -10.25
N ASP A 267 16.07 0.40 -10.91
CA ASP A 267 15.47 0.36 -12.24
C ASP A 267 13.96 0.55 -12.21
N PRO A 268 13.33 0.93 -13.34
CA PRO A 268 11.91 1.24 -13.37
C PRO A 268 10.99 0.07 -12.99
N PHE A 269 11.32 -1.18 -13.38
CA PHE A 269 10.55 -2.37 -12.98
C PHE A 269 10.71 -2.63 -11.47
N ALA A 270 11.94 -2.58 -10.98
CA ALA A 270 12.26 -2.75 -9.57
C ALA A 270 11.60 -1.67 -8.70
N ALA A 271 11.60 -0.41 -9.15
CA ALA A 271 10.93 0.71 -8.46
C ALA A 271 9.41 0.46 -8.34
N TYR A 272 8.80 0.00 -9.42
CA TYR A 272 7.37 -0.28 -9.47
C TYR A 272 6.99 -1.45 -8.56
N VAL A 273 7.72 -2.58 -8.65
CA VAL A 273 7.52 -3.76 -7.81
C VAL A 273 7.75 -3.44 -6.33
N MET A 274 8.86 -2.75 -5.99
CA MET A 274 9.17 -2.39 -4.61
C MET A 274 8.06 -1.53 -4.00
N THR A 275 7.54 -0.55 -4.76
CA THR A 275 6.45 0.30 -4.30
C THR A 275 5.18 -0.51 -4.03
N GLN A 276 4.81 -1.41 -4.94
CA GLN A 276 3.65 -2.28 -4.75
C GLN A 276 3.85 -3.28 -3.58
N ALA A 277 5.04 -3.85 -3.45
CA ALA A 277 5.37 -4.76 -2.35
C ALA A 277 5.25 -4.06 -0.99
N ILE A 278 5.76 -2.83 -0.88
CA ILE A 278 5.61 -2.04 0.34
C ILE A 278 4.15 -1.69 0.62
N GLN A 279 3.35 -1.36 -0.40
CA GLN A 279 1.92 -1.13 -0.23
C GLN A 279 1.15 -2.36 0.25
N ARG A 280 1.56 -3.58 -0.20
CA ARG A 280 0.89 -4.84 0.16
C ARG A 280 1.37 -5.40 1.50
N TYR A 281 2.67 -5.36 1.76
CA TYR A 281 3.33 -6.09 2.86
C TYR A 281 3.96 -5.17 3.91
N GLY A 282 4.10 -3.88 3.59
CA GLY A 282 4.69 -2.91 4.51
C GLY A 282 3.84 -2.76 5.76
N GLN A 283 4.44 -3.00 6.92
CA GLN A 283 3.86 -2.80 8.24
C GLN A 283 4.70 -1.78 9.01
N ASN A 284 4.06 -1.06 9.92
CA ASN A 284 4.70 -0.07 10.77
C ASN A 284 5.44 1.03 9.97
N GLU A 285 6.70 1.28 10.29
CA GLU A 285 7.53 2.33 9.67
C GLU A 285 8.12 1.96 8.29
N ARG A 286 7.81 0.77 7.75
CA ARG A 286 8.35 0.29 6.46
C ARG A 286 7.58 0.93 5.31
N SER A 287 8.09 2.05 4.83
CA SER A 287 7.57 2.80 3.69
C SER A 287 8.58 2.83 2.55
N LEU A 288 8.15 3.26 1.36
CA LEU A 288 9.07 3.51 0.24
C LEU A 288 10.17 4.52 0.64
N PHE A 289 9.82 5.50 1.46
CA PHE A 289 10.76 6.50 1.95
C PHE A 289 11.80 5.92 2.91
N SER A 290 11.39 5.01 3.80
CA SER A 290 12.33 4.31 4.69
C SER A 290 13.26 3.37 3.90
N PHE A 291 12.77 2.69 2.86
CA PHE A 291 13.59 1.90 1.94
C PHE A 291 14.66 2.78 1.26
N LEU A 292 14.29 3.93 0.71
CA LEU A 292 15.21 4.85 0.06
C LEU A 292 16.26 5.45 1.00
N ALA A 293 15.95 5.56 2.29
CA ALA A 293 16.85 6.09 3.31
C ALA A 293 17.67 5.00 4.05
N ALA A 294 17.29 3.72 3.87
CA ALA A 294 17.91 2.60 4.56
C ALA A 294 19.42 2.52 4.27
N LYS A 295 20.16 2.12 5.31
CA LYS A 295 21.60 1.83 5.25
C LYS A 295 21.79 0.38 5.69
N GLY A 296 22.82 -0.28 5.20
CA GLY A 296 23.13 -1.66 5.52
C GLY A 296 23.10 -2.57 4.30
N GLN A 297 23.47 -3.81 4.50
CA GLN A 297 23.64 -4.79 3.42
C GLN A 297 22.33 -4.97 2.63
N GLY A 298 22.42 -4.88 1.31
CA GLY A 298 21.28 -4.99 0.40
C GLY A 298 20.45 -3.71 0.26
N SER A 299 20.81 -2.60 0.93
CA SER A 299 20.13 -1.31 0.76
C SER A 299 20.50 -0.63 -0.56
N LEU A 300 19.56 0.20 -1.06
CA LEU A 300 19.78 0.98 -2.28
C LEU A 300 20.98 1.94 -2.15
N ASN A 301 21.25 2.47 -0.96
CA ASN A 301 22.32 3.44 -0.73
C ASN A 301 23.73 2.80 -0.72
N GLU A 302 23.83 1.51 -0.47
CA GLU A 302 25.10 0.78 -0.52
C GLU A 302 25.33 0.07 -1.86
N PHE A 303 24.30 0.02 -2.69
CA PHE A 303 24.41 -0.58 -4.02
C PHE A 303 25.29 0.29 -4.93
N LYS A 304 26.28 -0.35 -5.54
CA LYS A 304 27.16 0.28 -6.53
C LYS A 304 26.72 -0.17 -7.91
N PRO A 305 26.13 0.72 -8.70
CA PRO A 305 25.73 0.38 -10.06
C PRO A 305 26.99 0.04 -10.90
N GLN A 306 26.80 -0.84 -11.85
CA GLN A 306 27.79 -1.19 -12.87
C GLN A 306 27.12 -1.14 -14.24
N LYS A 307 27.92 -1.17 -15.29
CA LYS A 307 27.38 -1.23 -16.64
C LYS A 307 26.46 -2.46 -16.79
N CYS A 308 25.25 -2.25 -17.30
CA CYS A 308 24.21 -3.26 -17.45
C CYS A 308 23.77 -3.91 -16.12
N MET A 309 24.03 -3.27 -14.96
CA MET A 309 23.59 -3.77 -13.65
C MET A 309 23.03 -2.63 -12.82
N THR A 310 21.71 -2.65 -12.66
CA THR A 310 20.93 -1.74 -11.83
C THR A 310 20.51 -2.44 -10.53
N TYR A 311 19.90 -1.71 -9.61
CA TYR A 311 19.16 -2.33 -8.50
C TYR A 311 17.88 -2.94 -9.07
N ASN A 312 17.99 -4.18 -9.53
CA ASN A 312 17.04 -4.88 -10.38
C ASN A 312 16.04 -5.76 -9.60
N LEU A 313 15.17 -6.46 -10.33
CA LEU A 313 14.14 -7.32 -9.74
C LEU A 313 14.69 -8.46 -8.88
N GLY A 314 15.84 -9.06 -9.22
CA GLY A 314 16.48 -10.10 -8.40
C GLY A 314 16.83 -9.57 -7.01
N ILE A 315 17.48 -8.40 -6.97
CA ILE A 315 17.86 -7.73 -5.71
C ILE A 315 16.60 -7.30 -4.91
N VAL A 316 15.56 -6.83 -5.60
CA VAL A 316 14.28 -6.50 -4.97
C VAL A 316 13.63 -7.73 -4.33
N TYR A 317 13.69 -8.90 -5.00
CA TYR A 317 13.20 -10.14 -4.43
C TYR A 317 13.90 -10.47 -3.10
N ASP A 318 15.23 -10.43 -3.09
CA ASP A 318 16.02 -10.71 -1.89
C ASP A 318 15.72 -9.72 -0.77
N TYR A 319 15.58 -8.44 -1.09
CA TYR A 319 15.17 -7.42 -0.12
C TYR A 319 13.77 -7.70 0.46
N ILE A 320 12.80 -8.08 -0.37
CA ILE A 320 11.44 -8.39 0.07
C ILE A 320 11.45 -9.62 1.01
N ILE A 321 12.12 -10.69 0.61
CA ILE A 321 12.22 -11.90 1.44
C ILE A 321 12.88 -11.59 2.78
N TYR A 322 13.99 -10.84 2.78
CA TYR A 322 14.70 -10.51 4.01
C TYR A 322 13.85 -9.65 4.97
N ASN A 323 13.14 -8.66 4.45
CA ASN A 323 12.46 -7.67 5.27
C ASN A 323 10.99 -7.99 5.61
N PHE A 324 10.30 -8.77 4.77
CA PHE A 324 8.87 -9.01 4.90
C PHE A 324 8.49 -10.49 5.10
N TYR A 325 9.45 -11.37 5.36
CA TYR A 325 9.24 -12.83 5.42
C TYR A 325 8.07 -13.24 6.32
N SER A 326 7.96 -12.70 7.52
CA SER A 326 6.84 -13.00 8.43
C SER A 326 5.49 -12.61 7.85
N THR A 327 5.42 -11.42 7.28
CA THR A 327 4.19 -10.89 6.67
C THR A 327 3.76 -11.71 5.44
N LEU A 328 4.73 -12.17 4.63
CA LEU A 328 4.45 -12.98 3.43
C LEU A 328 3.81 -14.33 3.78
N LYS A 329 4.11 -14.90 4.94
CA LYS A 329 3.47 -16.13 5.43
C LYS A 329 2.02 -15.90 5.88
N ASP A 330 1.73 -14.71 6.40
CA ASP A 330 0.43 -14.38 6.98
C ASP A 330 -0.57 -13.85 5.94
N VAL A 331 -0.09 -13.37 4.78
CA VAL A 331 -0.93 -12.84 3.69
C VAL A 331 -1.42 -13.97 2.78
N HIS A 332 -2.61 -14.47 3.06
CA HIS A 332 -3.18 -15.64 2.41
C HIS A 332 -3.30 -15.55 0.88
N PHE A 333 -3.52 -14.37 0.29
CA PHE A 333 -3.74 -14.32 -1.17
C PHE A 333 -2.47 -14.48 -1.99
N ASP A 334 -1.31 -14.08 -1.47
CA ASP A 334 -0.05 -14.13 -2.20
C ASP A 334 0.87 -15.27 -1.72
N SER A 335 0.50 -15.96 -0.63
CA SER A 335 1.31 -17.03 -0.04
C SER A 335 1.60 -18.17 -1.02
N THR A 336 0.63 -18.56 -1.83
CA THR A 336 0.80 -19.55 -2.88
C THR A 336 1.82 -19.11 -3.92
N SER A 337 1.70 -17.87 -4.42
CA SER A 337 2.63 -17.34 -5.42
C SER A 337 4.07 -17.24 -4.89
N TRP A 338 4.25 -16.81 -3.64
CA TRP A 338 5.57 -16.80 -3.00
C TRP A 338 6.14 -18.21 -2.83
N SER A 339 5.31 -19.19 -2.47
CA SER A 339 5.69 -20.59 -2.37
C SER A 339 6.13 -21.16 -3.72
N VAL A 340 5.43 -20.81 -4.81
CA VAL A 340 5.79 -21.21 -6.18
C VAL A 340 7.14 -20.63 -6.58
N ILE A 341 7.39 -19.34 -6.34
CA ILE A 341 8.70 -18.75 -6.64
C ILE A 341 9.79 -19.49 -5.88
N HIS A 342 9.62 -19.71 -4.57
CA HIS A 342 10.60 -20.43 -3.76
C HIS A 342 10.85 -21.86 -4.24
N SER A 343 9.80 -22.63 -4.51
CA SER A 343 9.93 -24.00 -5.00
C SER A 343 10.61 -24.06 -6.38
N THR A 344 10.34 -23.07 -7.24
CA THR A 344 10.99 -22.98 -8.55
C THR A 344 12.48 -22.67 -8.41
N ILE A 345 12.88 -21.81 -7.47
CA ILE A 345 14.30 -21.54 -7.16
C ILE A 345 14.99 -22.83 -6.73
N VAL A 346 14.43 -23.56 -5.74
CA VAL A 346 15.01 -24.82 -5.24
C VAL A 346 15.15 -25.85 -6.36
N ARG A 347 14.14 -25.95 -7.25
CA ARG A 347 14.21 -26.85 -8.40
C ARG A 347 15.30 -26.42 -9.40
N ALA A 348 15.43 -25.12 -9.68
CA ALA A 348 16.47 -24.62 -10.57
C ALA A 348 17.88 -24.86 -10.03
N GLU A 349 18.10 -24.71 -8.72
CA GLU A 349 19.36 -25.06 -8.05
C GLU A 349 19.71 -26.54 -8.17
N GLY A 350 18.71 -27.42 -8.10
CA GLY A 350 18.89 -28.87 -8.17
C GLY A 350 19.13 -29.43 -9.59
N LEU A 351 19.05 -28.61 -10.64
CA LEU A 351 19.26 -29.09 -12.01
C LEU A 351 20.71 -29.25 -12.35
N ASN A 352 21.05 -30.39 -12.98
CA ASN A 352 22.42 -30.70 -13.46
C ASN A 352 22.62 -30.33 -14.95
N ILE A 353 22.01 -29.22 -15.40
CA ILE A 353 22.07 -28.76 -16.79
C ILE A 353 22.97 -27.54 -16.98
N TRP A 354 23.33 -26.86 -15.90
CA TRP A 354 24.07 -25.60 -15.94
C TRP A 354 25.55 -25.85 -16.31
N ALA A 355 26.05 -25.14 -17.32
CA ALA A 355 27.45 -25.22 -17.74
C ALA A 355 28.45 -24.67 -16.69
N SER A 356 27.95 -23.81 -15.79
CA SER A 356 28.73 -23.21 -14.71
C SER A 356 27.88 -22.81 -13.52
N GLN A 357 28.51 -22.62 -12.36
CA GLN A 357 27.84 -22.06 -11.19
C GLN A 357 27.27 -20.65 -11.46
N ARG A 358 27.94 -19.86 -12.31
CA ARG A 358 27.43 -18.54 -12.70
C ARG A 358 26.14 -18.67 -13.48
N GLU A 359 26.02 -19.57 -14.41
CA GLU A 359 24.80 -19.80 -15.19
C GLU A 359 23.65 -20.26 -14.31
N MET A 360 23.92 -21.10 -13.31
CA MET A 360 22.93 -21.46 -12.29
C MET A 360 22.46 -20.22 -11.50
N CYS A 361 23.39 -19.36 -11.07
CA CYS A 361 23.02 -18.12 -10.37
C CYS A 361 22.21 -17.21 -11.28
N ASP A 362 22.58 -17.05 -12.55
CA ASP A 362 21.86 -16.27 -13.54
C ASP A 362 20.42 -16.81 -13.75
N ALA A 363 20.26 -18.14 -13.78
CA ALA A 363 18.94 -18.78 -13.85
C ALA A 363 18.08 -18.51 -12.60
N ILE A 364 18.66 -18.55 -11.42
CA ILE A 364 17.96 -18.21 -10.16
C ILE A 364 17.50 -16.76 -10.17
N GLU A 365 18.35 -15.83 -10.60
CA GLU A 365 18.00 -14.41 -10.72
C GLU A 365 16.85 -14.20 -11.72
N LEU A 366 16.83 -14.94 -12.83
CA LEU A 366 15.70 -14.93 -13.79
C LEU A 366 14.42 -15.48 -13.16
N VAL A 367 14.48 -16.55 -12.37
CA VAL A 367 13.31 -17.08 -11.65
C VAL A 367 12.74 -16.05 -10.68
N LYS A 368 13.60 -15.38 -9.91
CA LYS A 368 13.19 -14.28 -9.01
C LYS A 368 12.50 -13.16 -9.78
N ALA A 369 13.09 -12.71 -10.88
CA ALA A 369 12.54 -11.63 -11.71
C ALA A 369 11.18 -11.99 -12.33
N VAL A 370 11.06 -13.18 -12.97
CA VAL A 370 9.82 -13.67 -13.55
C VAL A 370 8.75 -13.85 -12.48
N GLY A 371 9.13 -14.38 -11.32
CA GLY A 371 8.23 -14.52 -10.17
C GLY A 371 7.61 -13.19 -9.75
N LEU A 372 8.44 -12.15 -9.58
CA LEU A 372 7.95 -10.81 -9.24
C LEU A 372 7.10 -10.18 -10.35
N LEU A 373 7.51 -10.32 -11.61
CA LEU A 373 6.74 -9.84 -12.76
C LEU A 373 5.35 -10.51 -12.85
N ASN A 374 5.26 -11.80 -12.50
CA ASN A 374 3.98 -12.51 -12.47
C ASN A 374 3.10 -12.07 -11.30
N LEU A 375 3.69 -11.86 -10.13
CA LEU A 375 2.97 -11.49 -8.91
C LEU A 375 2.44 -10.05 -8.94
N PHE A 376 3.22 -9.13 -9.50
CA PHE A 376 2.91 -7.69 -9.49
C PHE A 376 2.43 -7.15 -10.83
N GLY A 377 2.53 -7.94 -11.90
CA GLY A 377 2.08 -7.54 -13.23
C GLY A 377 0.56 -7.44 -13.32
N VAL A 378 0.09 -6.36 -13.93
CA VAL A 378 -1.34 -6.15 -14.22
C VAL A 378 -1.84 -7.08 -15.33
N ALA A 379 -3.15 -7.18 -15.50
CA ALA A 379 -3.76 -8.06 -16.53
C ALA A 379 -3.30 -7.75 -17.96
N SER A 380 -3.02 -6.47 -18.27
CA SER A 380 -2.53 -6.04 -19.58
C SER A 380 -1.03 -6.21 -19.78
N PHE A 381 -0.30 -6.60 -18.76
CA PHE A 381 1.14 -6.82 -18.85
C PHE A 381 1.47 -8.00 -19.76
N HIS A 382 2.37 -7.80 -20.70
CA HIS A 382 2.90 -8.81 -21.61
C HIS A 382 4.42 -8.65 -21.69
N MET A 383 5.12 -9.73 -21.90
CA MET A 383 6.58 -9.75 -22.04
C MET A 383 7.02 -11.04 -22.72
N THR A 384 7.48 -10.93 -23.95
CA THR A 384 8.01 -12.05 -24.73
C THR A 384 9.35 -12.54 -24.16
N VAL A 385 9.80 -13.71 -24.58
CA VAL A 385 11.14 -14.27 -24.21
C VAL A 385 12.25 -13.28 -24.58
N LYS A 386 12.17 -12.66 -25.77
CA LYS A 386 13.16 -11.67 -26.20
C LYS A 386 13.18 -10.41 -25.37
N GLU A 387 12.01 -9.88 -25.02
CA GLU A 387 11.89 -8.70 -24.15
C GLU A 387 12.41 -8.99 -22.74
N LEU A 388 12.11 -10.17 -22.19
CA LEU A 388 12.65 -10.61 -20.89
C LEU A 388 14.19 -10.76 -20.97
N ALA A 389 14.71 -11.31 -22.06
CA ALA A 389 16.16 -11.44 -22.27
C ALA A 389 16.84 -10.06 -22.41
N CYS A 390 16.18 -9.08 -23.07
CA CYS A 390 16.68 -7.69 -23.11
C CYS A 390 16.75 -7.09 -21.70
N TYR A 391 15.68 -7.22 -20.91
CA TYR A 391 15.69 -6.76 -19.52
C TYR A 391 16.81 -7.40 -18.70
N ALA A 392 16.95 -8.72 -18.78
CA ALA A 392 17.97 -9.45 -18.05
C ALA A 392 19.39 -9.05 -18.44
N LYS A 393 19.63 -8.80 -19.73
CA LYS A 393 20.91 -8.29 -20.23
C LYS A 393 21.21 -6.89 -19.72
N ASP A 394 20.25 -5.98 -19.83
CA ASP A 394 20.44 -4.54 -19.62
C ASP A 394 20.37 -4.13 -18.14
N ALA A 395 19.59 -4.85 -17.32
CA ALA A 395 19.40 -4.54 -15.91
C ALA A 395 20.10 -5.50 -14.96
N MET A 396 20.32 -6.78 -15.36
CA MET A 396 20.84 -7.85 -14.50
C MET A 396 22.21 -8.35 -14.92
N ASN A 397 22.79 -7.84 -16.03
CA ASN A 397 24.09 -8.23 -16.59
C ASN A 397 24.17 -9.73 -16.96
N ILE A 398 23.05 -10.32 -17.43
CA ILE A 398 22.96 -11.71 -17.89
C ILE A 398 23.03 -11.73 -19.41
N SER A 399 24.22 -11.97 -19.98
CA SER A 399 24.46 -11.86 -21.42
C SER A 399 23.84 -12.99 -22.27
N ASN A 400 23.67 -14.19 -21.68
CA ASN A 400 23.10 -15.38 -22.32
C ASN A 400 21.66 -15.66 -21.86
N ALA A 401 20.92 -14.61 -21.44
CA ALA A 401 19.60 -14.73 -20.84
C ALA A 401 18.58 -15.49 -21.71
N GLU A 402 18.57 -15.25 -23.04
CA GLU A 402 17.65 -15.94 -23.95
C GLU A 402 17.89 -17.47 -23.96
N HIS A 403 19.15 -17.91 -23.91
CA HIS A 403 19.46 -19.31 -23.78
C HIS A 403 18.97 -19.90 -22.46
N ILE A 404 19.29 -19.26 -21.35
CA ILE A 404 18.85 -19.72 -20.01
C ILE A 404 17.32 -19.78 -19.90
N ILE A 405 16.62 -18.77 -20.42
CA ILE A 405 15.13 -18.76 -20.43
C ILE A 405 14.59 -19.97 -21.22
N ASN A 406 15.18 -20.28 -22.39
CA ASN A 406 14.76 -21.42 -23.19
C ASN A 406 15.06 -22.76 -22.49
N GLU A 407 16.19 -22.91 -21.82
CA GLU A 407 16.48 -24.08 -20.98
C GLU A 407 15.43 -24.23 -19.85
N LEU A 408 15.11 -23.13 -19.17
CA LEU A 408 14.07 -23.13 -18.12
C LEU A 408 12.68 -23.51 -18.66
N ILE A 409 12.39 -23.17 -19.91
CA ILE A 409 11.15 -23.60 -20.60
C ILE A 409 11.21 -25.10 -20.92
N GLN A 410 12.35 -25.60 -21.43
CA GLN A 410 12.51 -27.01 -21.79
C GLN A 410 12.36 -27.93 -20.56
N VAL A 411 12.93 -27.51 -19.42
CA VAL A 411 12.82 -28.27 -18.16
C VAL A 411 11.51 -27.99 -17.39
N GLN A 412 10.58 -27.28 -18.02
CA GLN A 412 9.26 -26.98 -17.45
C GLN A 412 9.29 -26.24 -16.10
N LEU A 413 10.26 -25.35 -15.91
CA LEU A 413 10.25 -24.36 -14.83
C LEU A 413 9.60 -23.06 -15.27
N PHE A 414 9.74 -22.73 -16.55
CA PHE A 414 9.04 -21.62 -17.20
C PHE A 414 8.06 -22.16 -18.25
N ARG A 415 7.03 -21.36 -18.52
CA ARG A 415 6.11 -21.57 -19.63
C ARG A 415 5.79 -20.23 -20.29
N TYR A 416 5.74 -20.21 -21.62
CA TYR A 416 5.16 -19.05 -22.32
C TYR A 416 3.65 -19.22 -22.38
N ALA A 417 2.93 -18.30 -21.73
CA ALA A 417 1.48 -18.29 -21.69
C ALA A 417 0.94 -17.45 -22.85
N GLU A 418 0.51 -18.10 -23.93
CA GLU A 418 0.01 -17.44 -25.15
C GLU A 418 -1.13 -16.44 -24.86
N TYR A 419 -2.06 -16.80 -23.99
CA TYR A 419 -3.21 -15.96 -23.63
C TYR A 419 -2.84 -14.72 -22.82
N LYS A 420 -1.68 -14.73 -22.14
CA LYS A 420 -1.10 -13.60 -21.40
C LYS A 420 0.02 -12.92 -22.17
N GLN A 421 0.49 -13.55 -23.24
CA GLN A 421 1.67 -13.12 -24.01
C GLN A 421 2.89 -12.83 -23.13
N ARG A 422 3.15 -13.69 -22.14
CA ARG A 422 4.30 -13.54 -21.24
C ARG A 422 4.82 -14.88 -20.71
N VAL A 423 6.07 -14.84 -20.27
CA VAL A 423 6.70 -15.94 -19.54
C VAL A 423 6.13 -16.00 -18.13
N ILE A 424 5.74 -17.19 -17.71
CA ILE A 424 5.23 -17.45 -16.35
C ILE A 424 6.01 -18.61 -15.72
N LEU A 425 6.02 -18.64 -14.38
CA LEU A 425 6.47 -19.81 -13.64
C LEU A 425 5.49 -20.95 -13.87
N PHE A 426 6.01 -22.15 -14.15
CA PHE A 426 5.17 -23.32 -14.34
C PHE A 426 4.87 -23.98 -12.99
N GLU A 427 3.63 -23.92 -12.59
CA GLU A 427 3.11 -24.69 -11.50
C GLU A 427 2.66 -26.05 -12.04
N GLY A 428 3.41 -27.09 -11.75
CA GLY A 428 2.93 -28.45 -12.01
C GLY A 428 1.65 -28.67 -11.20
N THR A 429 0.54 -28.93 -11.86
CA THR A 429 -0.67 -29.37 -11.15
C THR A 429 -0.59 -30.88 -10.97
N ASP A 430 -0.67 -31.37 -9.74
CA ASP A 430 -0.90 -32.79 -9.43
C ASP A 430 -2.31 -33.27 -9.85
N VAL A 431 -3.07 -32.39 -10.47
CA VAL A 431 -4.41 -32.68 -10.96
C VAL A 431 -4.27 -33.41 -12.30
N ASN A 432 -4.69 -34.67 -12.31
CA ASN A 432 -4.85 -35.41 -13.55
C ASN A 432 -6.00 -34.78 -14.35
N ILE A 433 -5.63 -33.91 -15.31
CA ILE A 433 -6.59 -33.15 -16.13
C ILE A 433 -7.57 -34.09 -16.84
N GLU A 434 -7.12 -35.27 -17.30
CA GLU A 434 -7.99 -36.25 -17.94
C GLU A 434 -9.04 -36.82 -16.95
N GLU A 435 -8.63 -37.07 -15.72
CA GLU A 435 -9.53 -37.59 -14.67
C GLU A 435 -10.54 -36.50 -14.25
N GLU A 436 -10.13 -35.26 -14.13
CA GLU A 436 -11.05 -34.16 -13.80
C GLU A 436 -11.96 -33.80 -15.00
N MET A 437 -11.49 -33.92 -16.21
CA MET A 437 -12.34 -33.80 -17.42
C MET A 437 -13.39 -34.91 -17.48
N ILE A 438 -13.03 -36.15 -17.13
CA ILE A 438 -13.97 -37.27 -17.05
C ILE A 438 -14.98 -37.03 -15.93
N LYS A 439 -14.54 -36.57 -14.74
CA LYS A 439 -15.44 -36.19 -13.66
C LYS A 439 -16.39 -35.05 -14.04
N ALA A 440 -15.89 -34.00 -14.68
CA ALA A 440 -16.72 -32.91 -15.17
C ALA A 440 -17.68 -33.34 -16.25
N GLY A 441 -17.24 -34.19 -17.19
CA GLY A 441 -18.09 -34.80 -18.21
C GLY A 441 -19.23 -35.66 -17.62
N ASN A 442 -18.94 -36.48 -16.62
CA ASN A 442 -19.92 -37.28 -15.92
C ASN A 442 -20.94 -36.46 -15.11
N VAL A 443 -20.50 -35.30 -14.52
CA VAL A 443 -21.41 -34.37 -13.84
C VAL A 443 -22.35 -33.69 -14.83
N VAL A 444 -21.86 -33.34 -16.01
CA VAL A 444 -22.66 -32.70 -17.08
C VAL A 444 -23.64 -33.70 -17.70
N LEU A 445 -23.24 -34.97 -17.94
CA LEU A 445 -24.09 -36.02 -18.46
C LEU A 445 -25.21 -36.45 -17.48
N ASN A 446 -24.92 -36.40 -16.18
CA ASN A 446 -25.90 -36.70 -15.13
C ASN A 446 -26.86 -35.54 -14.82
N ARG A 447 -26.59 -34.34 -15.28
CA ARG A 447 -27.52 -33.19 -15.25
C ARG A 447 -28.11 -33.01 -16.64
N SER A 448 -29.13 -33.77 -16.92
CA SER A 448 -29.83 -33.88 -18.24
C SER A 448 -30.54 -32.58 -18.73
N ILE A 449 -30.06 -31.40 -18.46
CA ILE A 449 -30.60 -30.12 -18.98
C ILE A 449 -29.47 -29.07 -19.10
N MET A 450 -28.48 -29.30 -19.96
CA MET A 450 -27.63 -28.19 -20.41
C MET A 450 -27.40 -28.27 -21.91
N PRO A 451 -27.61 -27.15 -22.68
CA PRO A 451 -27.37 -27.15 -24.12
C PRO A 451 -25.87 -27.38 -24.40
N MET A 452 -25.60 -28.13 -25.46
CA MET A 452 -24.25 -28.55 -25.89
C MET A 452 -23.21 -27.41 -25.97
N ASN A 453 -23.66 -26.17 -26.16
CA ASN A 453 -22.79 -24.97 -26.17
C ASN A 453 -22.16 -24.62 -24.83
N CYS A 454 -22.75 -25.03 -23.70
CA CYS A 454 -22.17 -24.80 -22.36
C CYS A 454 -21.03 -25.77 -22.03
N VAL A 455 -21.04 -26.97 -22.64
CA VAL A 455 -19.97 -27.97 -22.47
C VAL A 455 -18.69 -27.47 -23.15
N TYR A 456 -18.81 -26.86 -24.32
CA TYR A 456 -17.69 -26.27 -25.06
C TYR A 456 -17.07 -25.08 -24.30
N PHE A 457 -17.89 -24.28 -23.63
CA PHE A 457 -17.43 -23.14 -22.84
C PHE A 457 -16.70 -23.60 -21.56
N LEU A 458 -17.18 -24.65 -20.91
CA LEU A 458 -16.54 -25.25 -19.72
C LEU A 458 -15.23 -25.96 -20.06
N ILE A 459 -15.17 -26.67 -21.19
CA ILE A 459 -13.95 -27.32 -21.66
C ILE A 459 -12.88 -26.28 -22.03
N ASN A 460 -13.27 -25.19 -22.72
CA ASN A 460 -12.33 -24.10 -23.01
C ASN A 460 -11.92 -23.28 -21.79
N ALA A 461 -12.76 -23.17 -20.76
CA ALA A 461 -12.41 -22.52 -19.49
C ALA A 461 -11.49 -23.38 -18.59
N LEU A 462 -11.48 -24.70 -18.78
CA LEU A 462 -10.59 -25.63 -18.07
C LEU A 462 -9.25 -25.83 -18.80
N LEU A 463 -9.19 -25.49 -20.11
CA LEU A 463 -7.96 -25.53 -20.93
C LEU A 463 -7.23 -24.18 -20.97
N LEU A 464 -7.81 -23.13 -20.40
CA LEU A 464 -7.23 -21.80 -20.18
C LEU A 464 -6.75 -21.67 -18.73
#